data_cf542d391eb3e9c02ff7f73cb05fe28b
#
_entry.id   cf542d391eb3e9c02ff7f73cb05fe28b
#
_cell.length_a   1.000
_cell.length_b   1.000
_cell.length_c   1.000
_cell.angle_alpha   90.00
_cell.angle_beta   90.00
_cell.angle_gamma   90.00
#
_symmetry.space_group_name_H-M   'P 1'
#
loop_
_entity.id
_entity.type
_entity.pdbx_description
1 polymer ?
#
loop_
_entity_poly.entity_id
_entity_poly.type
_entity_poly.pdbx_seq_one_letter_code
_entity_poly.pdbx_strand_id
1 'polypeptide(L)'
;RGSDIETTAFNTNLEAAEEVARQLRLRDLGGLIVIDFIDMESAKNQREIENRLKDALHYDRARVQMGKISRFGLMELSRQRLRPSLSEGSHVTCPRCNGTGHIRDTDSSALQVLRIIQEEAMKENSAAIHVQVPVDVAAFLLNEKRGEILKIETRHRVTVILIPNKHLETPHYKLERIKHDDPRLDDLQASYRMAEEVDTDIGYSKRKAEE
;
A
#
# COMPACT_ATOMS: atom_id res chain seq x y z
N ARG A 1 -36.86 -0.23 11.29
CA ARG A 1 -35.46 -0.79 11.22
C ARG A 1 -34.54 0.00 10.31
N GLY A 2 -35.01 0.64 9.22
CA GLY A 2 -34.18 1.50 8.36
C GLY A 2 -33.81 2.84 9.01
N SER A 3 -34.63 3.39 9.88
CA SER A 3 -34.36 4.66 10.57
C SER A 3 -33.19 4.59 11.55
N ASP A 4 -32.95 3.45 12.16
CA ASP A 4 -31.86 3.27 13.14
C ASP A 4 -30.49 3.23 12.47
N ILE A 5 -30.40 2.61 11.29
CA ILE A 5 -29.14 2.54 10.50
C ILE A 5 -28.78 3.93 9.98
N GLU A 6 -29.73 4.63 9.38
CA GLU A 6 -29.53 6.00 8.88
C GLU A 6 -29.14 6.95 10.03
N THR A 7 -29.81 6.86 11.19
CA THR A 7 -29.49 7.67 12.35
C THR A 7 -28.10 7.36 12.90
N THR A 8 -27.71 6.10 12.93
CA THR A 8 -26.37 5.69 13.38
C THR A 8 -25.30 6.20 12.42
N ALA A 9 -25.52 6.05 11.11
CA ALA A 9 -24.62 6.55 10.08
C ALA A 9 -24.45 8.07 10.20
N PHE A 10 -25.56 8.79 10.37
CA PHE A 10 -25.57 10.25 10.53
C PHE A 10 -24.76 10.70 11.75
N ASN A 11 -25.00 10.10 12.92
CA ASN A 11 -24.29 10.45 14.15
C ASN A 11 -22.79 10.14 14.05
N THR A 12 -22.44 8.99 13.48
CA THR A 12 -21.03 8.62 13.25
C THR A 12 -20.35 9.60 12.31
N ASN A 13 -21.01 9.99 11.21
CA ASN A 13 -20.49 10.94 10.25
C ASN A 13 -20.34 12.36 10.85
N LEU A 14 -21.24 12.78 11.75
CA LEU A 14 -21.11 14.05 12.48
C LEU A 14 -19.85 14.08 13.34
N GLU A 15 -19.64 13.03 14.13
CA GLU A 15 -18.42 12.91 14.96
C GLU A 15 -17.17 12.84 14.08
N ALA A 16 -17.23 12.08 12.98
CA ALA A 16 -16.13 11.97 12.03
C ALA A 16 -15.78 13.33 11.40
N ALA A 17 -16.76 14.15 11.02
CA ALA A 17 -16.53 15.46 10.45
C ALA A 17 -15.75 16.39 11.38
N GLU A 18 -16.11 16.41 12.67
CA GLU A 18 -15.39 17.19 13.68
C GLU A 18 -13.97 16.67 13.90
N GLU A 19 -13.81 15.34 14.00
CA GLU A 19 -12.51 14.72 14.23
C GLU A 19 -11.59 14.88 13.04
N VAL A 20 -12.08 14.74 11.81
CA VAL A 20 -11.30 14.99 10.58
C VAL A 20 -10.78 16.42 10.57
N ALA A 21 -11.61 17.40 10.84
CA ALA A 21 -11.18 18.80 10.91
C ALA A 21 -10.09 19.01 11.97
N ARG A 22 -10.23 18.38 13.14
CA ARG A 22 -9.24 18.43 14.21
C ARG A 22 -7.91 17.80 13.79
N GLN A 23 -7.95 16.61 13.16
CA GLN A 23 -6.75 15.91 12.71
C GLN A 23 -6.02 16.64 11.58
N LEU A 24 -6.76 17.30 10.68
CA LEU A 24 -6.15 18.15 9.65
C LEU A 24 -5.31 19.28 10.26
N ARG A 25 -5.81 19.90 11.33
CA ARG A 25 -5.08 20.96 12.05
C ARG A 25 -3.91 20.42 12.87
N LEU A 26 -4.13 19.35 13.61
CA LEU A 26 -3.10 18.77 14.49
C LEU A 26 -1.92 18.23 13.70
N ARG A 27 -2.17 17.61 12.56
CA ARG A 27 -1.15 17.01 11.71
C ARG A 27 -0.66 17.96 10.61
N ASP A 28 -1.23 19.14 10.51
CA ASP A 28 -0.99 20.14 9.45
C ASP A 28 -1.01 19.52 8.04
N LEU A 29 -2.04 18.70 7.79
CA LEU A 29 -2.22 18.04 6.50
C LEU A 29 -2.79 19.04 5.49
N GLY A 30 -2.22 19.07 4.30
CA GLY A 30 -2.65 19.94 3.21
C GLY A 30 -2.67 19.23 1.87
N GLY A 31 -3.28 19.88 0.90
CA GLY A 31 -3.52 19.35 -0.44
C GLY A 31 -4.94 18.82 -0.60
N LEU A 32 -5.14 17.94 -1.56
CA LEU A 32 -6.44 17.31 -1.83
C LEU A 32 -6.68 16.19 -0.80
N ILE A 33 -7.81 16.24 -0.15
CA ILE A 33 -8.26 15.28 0.85
C ILE A 33 -9.63 14.77 0.41
N VAL A 34 -9.77 13.46 0.41
CA VAL A 34 -11.03 12.78 0.12
C VAL A 34 -11.50 12.08 1.38
N ILE A 35 -12.75 12.32 1.76
CA ILE A 35 -13.40 11.71 2.91
C ILE A 35 -14.48 10.77 2.39
N ASP A 36 -14.43 9.51 2.80
CA ASP A 36 -15.44 8.51 2.53
C ASP A 36 -16.37 8.41 3.75
N PHE A 37 -17.49 9.11 3.68
CA PHE A 37 -18.51 9.05 4.72
C PHE A 37 -19.38 7.80 4.57
N ILE A 38 -19.93 7.32 5.67
CA ILE A 38 -20.92 6.24 5.63
C ILE A 38 -22.12 6.71 4.80
N ASP A 39 -22.58 5.87 3.90
CA ASP A 39 -23.70 6.18 3.01
C ASP A 39 -24.95 6.63 3.77
N MET A 40 -25.55 7.71 3.32
CA MET A 40 -26.80 8.27 3.85
C MET A 40 -27.77 8.55 2.69
N GLU A 41 -29.01 8.14 2.84
CA GLU A 41 -30.06 8.38 1.85
C GLU A 41 -30.62 9.81 1.92
N SER A 42 -30.66 10.38 3.12
CA SER A 42 -31.23 11.70 3.37
C SER A 42 -30.31 12.84 2.94
N ALA A 43 -30.71 13.58 1.89
CA ALA A 43 -30.02 14.80 1.46
C ALA A 43 -29.94 15.88 2.56
N LYS A 44 -30.87 15.87 3.53
CA LYS A 44 -30.84 16.75 4.68
C LYS A 44 -29.67 16.41 5.60
N ASN A 45 -29.50 15.11 5.89
CA ASN A 45 -28.42 14.62 6.72
C ASN A 45 -27.05 14.92 6.06
N GLN A 46 -26.92 14.71 4.76
CA GLN A 46 -25.70 15.05 4.02
C GLN A 46 -25.33 16.53 4.15
N ARG A 47 -26.29 17.43 3.98
CA ARG A 47 -26.06 18.89 4.15
C ARG A 47 -25.66 19.24 5.58
N GLU A 48 -26.18 18.55 6.56
CA GLU A 48 -25.84 18.79 7.97
C GLU A 48 -24.39 18.39 8.26
N ILE A 49 -23.92 17.26 7.69
CA ILE A 49 -22.52 16.85 7.76
C ILE A 49 -21.61 17.88 7.06
N GLU A 50 -22.00 18.35 5.86
CA GLU A 50 -21.26 19.41 5.13
C GLU A 50 -21.13 20.67 6.00
N ASN A 51 -22.22 21.13 6.61
CA ASN A 51 -22.22 22.30 7.48
C ASN A 51 -21.35 22.08 8.72
N ARG A 52 -21.46 20.91 9.36
CA ARG A 52 -20.65 20.57 10.54
C ARG A 52 -19.16 20.60 10.24
N LEU A 53 -18.74 20.01 9.13
CA LEU A 53 -17.35 20.03 8.70
C LEU A 53 -16.89 21.47 8.39
N LYS A 54 -17.72 22.26 7.70
CA LYS A 54 -17.44 23.66 7.40
C LYS A 54 -17.27 24.50 8.68
N ASP A 55 -18.15 24.31 9.66
CA ASP A 55 -18.06 25.01 10.94
C ASP A 55 -16.81 24.58 11.72
N ALA A 56 -16.51 23.31 11.74
CA ALA A 56 -15.30 22.79 12.38
C ALA A 56 -13.99 23.28 11.74
N LEU A 57 -14.01 23.58 10.45
CA LEU A 57 -12.88 24.15 9.70
C LEU A 57 -12.83 25.68 9.73
N HIS A 58 -13.85 26.36 10.26
CA HIS A 58 -13.90 27.82 10.30
C HIS A 58 -12.73 28.43 11.09
N TYR A 59 -12.24 27.76 12.12
CA TYR A 59 -11.13 28.22 12.94
C TYR A 59 -9.76 27.77 12.43
N ASP A 60 -9.71 27.15 11.23
CA ASP A 60 -8.46 26.73 10.62
C ASP A 60 -7.69 27.94 10.07
N ARG A 61 -6.39 27.99 10.35
CA ARG A 61 -5.50 29.02 9.78
C ARG A 61 -5.26 28.85 8.30
N ALA A 62 -5.41 27.61 7.80
CA ALA A 62 -5.24 27.28 6.41
C ALA A 62 -6.53 27.55 5.63
N ARG A 63 -6.38 28.05 4.40
CA ARG A 63 -7.52 28.20 3.49
C ARG A 63 -8.03 26.83 3.09
N VAL A 64 -9.33 26.60 3.27
CA VAL A 64 -10.00 25.35 2.90
C VAL A 64 -11.10 25.64 1.88
N GLN A 65 -11.14 24.86 0.82
CA GLN A 65 -12.22 24.79 -0.15
C GLN A 65 -12.86 23.42 -0.07
N MET A 66 -14.18 23.37 0.04
CA MET A 66 -14.95 22.15 0.21
C MET A 66 -15.89 21.93 -0.96
N GLY A 67 -15.97 20.69 -1.43
CA GLY A 67 -17.02 20.21 -2.30
C GLY A 67 -18.30 19.84 -1.54
N LYS A 68 -19.22 19.21 -2.24
CA LYS A 68 -20.42 18.58 -1.66
C LYS A 68 -20.21 17.09 -1.55
N ILE A 69 -20.98 16.45 -0.66
CA ILE A 69 -21.02 14.99 -0.60
C ILE A 69 -21.63 14.47 -1.90
N SER A 70 -20.89 13.61 -2.59
CA SER A 70 -21.35 12.95 -3.81
C SER A 70 -22.40 11.90 -3.50
N ARG A 71 -23.10 11.40 -4.54
CA ARG A 71 -24.03 10.27 -4.40
C ARG A 71 -23.39 8.97 -3.90
N PHE A 72 -22.06 8.91 -3.87
CA PHE A 72 -21.30 7.77 -3.36
C PHE A 72 -20.77 7.99 -1.93
N GLY A 73 -21.24 9.02 -1.22
CA GLY A 73 -20.76 9.35 0.13
C GLY A 73 -19.41 10.05 0.19
N LEU A 74 -18.78 10.33 -0.97
CA LEU A 74 -17.45 10.93 -1.03
C LEU A 74 -17.54 12.47 -0.98
N MET A 75 -16.71 13.07 -0.14
CA MET A 75 -16.49 14.52 -0.10
C MET A 75 -15.02 14.82 -0.41
N GLU A 76 -14.84 15.76 -1.32
CA GLU A 76 -13.53 16.31 -1.66
C GLU A 76 -13.34 17.66 -1.01
N LEU A 77 -12.18 17.89 -0.42
CA LEU A 77 -11.77 19.20 0.07
C LEU A 77 -10.30 19.46 -0.26
N SER A 78 -9.97 20.72 -0.44
CA SER A 78 -8.59 21.15 -0.63
C SER A 78 -8.19 22.08 0.51
N ARG A 79 -7.14 21.73 1.22
CA ARG A 79 -6.58 22.52 2.31
C ARG A 79 -5.20 23.05 1.93
N GLN A 80 -4.98 24.34 2.15
CA GLN A 80 -3.71 24.98 1.87
C GLN A 80 -2.59 24.31 2.69
N ARG A 81 -1.47 24.03 2.05
CA ARG A 81 -0.23 23.59 2.72
C ARG A 81 0.46 24.81 3.32
N LEU A 82 0.52 24.90 4.64
CA LEU A 82 1.20 25.99 5.36
C LEU A 82 2.68 25.68 5.59
N ARG A 83 2.98 24.41 5.83
CA ARG A 83 4.34 23.87 6.05
C ARG A 83 4.39 22.44 5.50
N PRO A 84 5.59 21.86 5.30
CA PRO A 84 5.69 20.42 5.17
C PRO A 84 4.98 19.77 6.36
N SER A 85 4.15 18.76 6.10
CA SER A 85 3.41 18.09 7.17
C SER A 85 4.40 17.57 8.22
N LEU A 86 3.99 17.52 9.48
CA LEU A 86 4.82 16.94 10.56
C LEU A 86 5.26 15.51 10.22
N SER A 87 4.49 14.84 9.36
CA SER A 87 4.81 13.50 8.85
C SER A 87 5.90 13.46 7.77
N GLU A 88 6.19 14.60 7.11
CA GLU A 88 7.20 14.65 6.04
C GLU A 88 8.61 14.99 6.55
N GLY A 89 8.72 15.57 7.75
CA GLY A 89 9.97 16.19 8.23
C GLY A 89 10.88 15.32 9.11
N SER A 90 10.37 14.28 9.75
CA SER A 90 11.14 13.54 10.77
C SER A 90 10.75 12.07 10.96
N HIS A 91 10.06 11.46 9.99
CA HIS A 91 9.69 10.06 10.09
C HIS A 91 10.66 9.18 9.32
N VAL A 92 11.13 8.15 9.99
CA VAL A 92 11.72 6.99 9.33
C VAL A 92 10.58 6.02 9.07
N THR A 93 10.31 5.77 7.79
CA THR A 93 9.29 4.78 7.41
C THR A 93 9.69 3.42 7.96
N CYS A 94 8.78 2.75 8.64
CA CYS A 94 9.04 1.40 9.14
C CYS A 94 9.38 0.48 7.97
N PRO A 95 10.58 -0.13 7.92
CA PRO A 95 10.97 -0.96 6.78
C PRO A 95 10.14 -2.24 6.67
N ARG A 96 9.42 -2.63 7.75
CA ARG A 96 8.61 -3.84 7.78
C ARG A 96 7.19 -3.62 7.23
N CYS A 97 6.51 -2.59 7.68
CA CYS A 97 5.10 -2.34 7.31
C CYS A 97 4.90 -1.12 6.40
N ASN A 98 5.94 -0.37 6.08
CA ASN A 98 5.88 0.86 5.27
C ASN A 98 4.79 1.85 5.72
N GLY A 99 4.53 1.89 7.03
CA GLY A 99 3.56 2.80 7.64
C GLY A 99 2.12 2.25 7.72
N THR A 100 1.85 1.03 7.26
CA THR A 100 0.50 0.44 7.30
C THR A 100 0.08 -0.01 8.70
N GLY A 101 1.02 -0.22 9.63
CA GLY A 101 0.76 -0.75 10.97
C GLY A 101 0.42 -2.23 11.01
N HIS A 102 0.29 -2.89 9.87
CA HIS A 102 -0.06 -4.30 9.74
C HIS A 102 1.01 -5.05 8.96
N ILE A 103 1.25 -6.29 9.34
CA ILE A 103 2.16 -7.20 8.67
C ILE A 103 1.35 -8.41 8.22
N ARG A 104 1.48 -8.78 6.95
CA ARG A 104 0.86 -10.01 6.44
C ARG A 104 1.60 -11.22 6.99
N ASP A 105 0.84 -12.26 7.32
CA ASP A 105 1.39 -13.57 7.64
C ASP A 105 1.97 -14.26 6.40
N THR A 106 2.61 -15.39 6.63
CA THR A 106 3.27 -16.19 5.57
C THR A 106 2.29 -16.63 4.50
N ASP A 107 1.13 -17.14 4.87
CA ASP A 107 0.12 -17.68 3.96
C ASP A 107 -0.46 -16.57 3.07
N SER A 108 -0.86 -15.46 3.65
CA SER A 108 -1.39 -14.30 2.93
C SER A 108 -0.35 -13.67 2.01
N SER A 109 0.92 -13.63 2.45
CA SER A 109 2.03 -13.13 1.63
C SER A 109 2.31 -14.06 0.46
N ALA A 110 2.28 -15.38 0.67
CA ALA A 110 2.45 -16.38 -0.37
C ALA A 110 1.35 -16.29 -1.42
N LEU A 111 0.09 -16.16 -1.02
CA LEU A 111 -1.03 -16.01 -1.94
C LEU A 111 -0.94 -14.71 -2.76
N GLN A 112 -0.47 -13.64 -2.16
CA GLN A 112 -0.23 -12.39 -2.88
C GLN A 112 0.87 -12.56 -3.93
N VAL A 113 2.00 -13.15 -3.56
CA VAL A 113 3.11 -13.43 -4.49
C VAL A 113 2.64 -14.31 -5.63
N LEU A 114 1.86 -15.35 -5.36
CA LEU A 114 1.31 -16.23 -6.39
C LEU A 114 0.45 -15.47 -7.41
N ARG A 115 -0.41 -14.55 -6.95
CA ARG A 115 -1.20 -13.70 -7.85
C ARG A 115 -0.33 -12.80 -8.71
N ILE A 116 0.73 -12.23 -8.13
CA ILE A 116 1.66 -11.37 -8.86
C ILE A 116 2.44 -12.18 -9.90
N ILE A 117 2.89 -13.39 -9.57
CA ILE A 117 3.51 -14.30 -10.53
C ILE A 117 2.56 -14.57 -11.70
N GLN A 118 1.29 -14.84 -11.43
CA GLN A 118 0.29 -15.06 -12.47
C GLN A 118 0.11 -13.83 -13.38
N GLU A 119 0.01 -12.63 -12.81
CA GLU A 119 -0.09 -11.38 -13.57
C GLU A 119 1.14 -11.13 -14.44
N GLU A 120 2.34 -11.34 -13.90
CA GLU A 120 3.58 -11.18 -14.67
C GLU A 120 3.74 -12.24 -15.77
N ALA A 121 3.26 -13.46 -15.52
CA ALA A 121 3.27 -14.55 -16.51
C ALA A 121 2.35 -14.27 -17.71
N MET A 122 1.26 -13.53 -17.52
CA MET A 122 0.33 -13.15 -18.59
C MET A 122 0.87 -12.06 -19.52
N LYS A 123 1.91 -11.34 -19.13
CA LYS A 123 2.52 -10.30 -19.97
C LYS A 123 3.20 -10.91 -21.17
N GLU A 124 3.09 -10.24 -22.30
CA GLU A 124 3.74 -10.67 -23.56
C GLU A 124 5.26 -10.78 -23.41
N ASN A 125 5.86 -11.73 -24.13
CA ASN A 125 7.29 -11.98 -24.15
C ASN A 125 7.90 -12.36 -22.78
N SER A 126 7.12 -12.98 -21.89
CA SER A 126 7.63 -13.51 -20.63
C SER A 126 8.22 -14.90 -20.83
N ALA A 127 9.51 -15.07 -20.51
CA ALA A 127 10.22 -16.35 -20.58
C ALA A 127 10.40 -16.98 -19.21
N ALA A 128 10.82 -16.19 -18.23
CA ALA A 128 11.02 -16.64 -16.86
C ALA A 128 10.62 -15.56 -15.86
N ILE A 129 10.26 -15.99 -14.67
CA ILE A 129 9.93 -15.12 -13.54
C ILE A 129 10.78 -15.56 -12.36
N HIS A 130 11.68 -14.69 -11.93
CA HIS A 130 12.50 -14.91 -10.75
C HIS A 130 11.89 -14.15 -9.58
N VAL A 131 11.57 -14.86 -8.51
CA VAL A 131 10.93 -14.26 -7.34
C VAL A 131 11.75 -14.56 -6.10
N GLN A 132 12.31 -13.54 -5.49
CA GLN A 132 12.94 -13.64 -4.18
C GLN A 132 11.88 -13.41 -3.10
N VAL A 133 11.75 -14.34 -2.19
CA VAL A 133 10.79 -14.33 -1.09
C VAL A 133 11.42 -14.80 0.21
N PRO A 134 10.83 -14.48 1.37
CA PRO A 134 11.25 -15.07 2.63
C PRO A 134 11.25 -16.59 2.57
N VAL A 135 12.15 -17.23 3.31
CA VAL A 135 12.33 -18.69 3.28
C VAL A 135 11.02 -19.43 3.56
N ASP A 136 10.26 -18.99 4.56
CA ASP A 136 8.98 -19.62 4.94
C ASP A 136 7.93 -19.47 3.84
N VAL A 137 7.91 -18.33 3.15
CA VAL A 137 7.01 -18.08 2.00
C VAL A 137 7.38 -18.99 0.83
N ALA A 138 8.69 -19.15 0.54
CA ALA A 138 9.15 -20.07 -0.49
C ALA A 138 8.77 -21.52 -0.17
N ALA A 139 8.96 -21.96 1.07
CA ALA A 139 8.59 -23.29 1.53
C ALA A 139 7.09 -23.53 1.37
N PHE A 140 6.25 -22.59 1.76
CA PHE A 140 4.80 -22.68 1.59
C PHE A 140 4.40 -22.78 0.12
N LEU A 141 4.95 -21.93 -0.74
CA LEU A 141 4.64 -21.93 -2.18
C LEU A 141 5.05 -23.23 -2.86
N LEU A 142 6.23 -23.74 -2.55
CA LEU A 142 6.78 -24.96 -3.15
C LEU A 142 6.08 -26.24 -2.67
N ASN A 143 5.57 -26.25 -1.45
CA ASN A 143 4.88 -27.42 -0.89
C ASN A 143 3.36 -27.34 -1.12
N GLU A 144 2.73 -26.29 -0.62
CA GLU A 144 1.28 -26.20 -0.59
C GLU A 144 0.68 -25.68 -1.91
N LYS A 145 1.42 -24.89 -2.67
CA LYS A 145 0.96 -24.23 -3.91
C LYS A 145 1.69 -24.69 -5.16
N ARG A 146 2.45 -25.76 -5.08
CA ARG A 146 3.20 -26.33 -6.20
C ARG A 146 2.34 -26.59 -7.44
N GLY A 147 1.14 -27.16 -7.25
CA GLY A 147 0.23 -27.44 -8.34
C GLY A 147 -0.28 -26.19 -9.06
N GLU A 148 -0.44 -25.07 -8.34
CA GLU A 148 -0.86 -23.80 -8.92
C GLU A 148 0.29 -23.15 -9.70
N ILE A 149 1.50 -23.23 -9.20
CA ILE A 149 2.71 -22.74 -9.91
C ILE A 149 2.89 -23.52 -11.22
N LEU A 150 2.81 -24.85 -11.19
CA LEU A 150 2.87 -25.69 -12.39
C LEU A 150 1.79 -25.33 -13.43
N LYS A 151 0.58 -25.00 -12.99
CA LYS A 151 -0.49 -24.54 -13.90
C LYS A 151 -0.14 -23.23 -14.58
N ILE A 152 0.47 -22.29 -13.85
CA ILE A 152 0.93 -21.02 -14.39
C ILE A 152 2.02 -21.25 -15.44
N GLU A 153 3.03 -22.04 -15.10
CA GLU A 153 4.13 -22.39 -15.99
C GLU A 153 3.64 -23.04 -17.29
N THR A 154 2.74 -24.01 -17.18
CA THR A 154 2.20 -24.73 -18.33
C THR A 154 1.29 -23.85 -19.18
N ARG A 155 0.43 -23.05 -18.56
CA ARG A 155 -0.53 -22.20 -19.27
C ARG A 155 0.14 -21.08 -20.04
N HIS A 156 1.13 -20.44 -19.45
CA HIS A 156 1.79 -19.26 -20.01
C HIS A 156 3.14 -19.56 -20.65
N ARG A 157 3.61 -20.82 -20.56
CA ARG A 157 4.92 -21.26 -21.07
C ARG A 157 6.08 -20.42 -20.52
N VAL A 158 6.01 -20.17 -19.23
CA VAL A 158 7.05 -19.43 -18.47
C VAL A 158 7.66 -20.35 -17.44
N THR A 159 8.90 -20.12 -17.08
CA THR A 159 9.56 -20.79 -15.96
C THR A 159 9.49 -19.92 -14.72
N VAL A 160 9.04 -20.46 -13.60
CA VAL A 160 8.98 -19.75 -12.32
C VAL A 160 10.06 -20.26 -11.40
N ILE A 161 10.98 -19.38 -11.01
CA ILE A 161 12.05 -19.70 -10.07
C ILE A 161 11.78 -18.95 -8.76
N LEU A 162 11.49 -19.71 -7.70
CA LEU A 162 11.35 -19.19 -6.35
C LEU A 162 12.71 -19.23 -5.64
N ILE A 163 13.18 -18.06 -5.25
CA ILE A 163 14.49 -17.86 -4.64
C ILE A 163 14.29 -17.57 -3.15
N PRO A 164 14.57 -18.54 -2.24
CA PRO A 164 14.50 -18.28 -0.82
C PRO A 164 15.59 -17.28 -0.41
N ASN A 165 15.19 -16.19 0.22
CA ASN A 165 16.12 -15.17 0.69
C ASN A 165 15.93 -14.95 2.20
N LYS A 166 16.98 -15.29 2.97
CA LYS A 166 17.01 -15.17 4.44
C LYS A 166 17.00 -13.72 4.94
N HIS A 167 17.30 -12.76 4.07
CA HIS A 167 17.32 -11.34 4.40
C HIS A 167 15.97 -10.64 4.14
N LEU A 168 15.03 -11.32 3.48
CA LEU A 168 13.68 -10.82 3.29
C LEU A 168 12.76 -11.30 4.40
N GLU A 169 11.88 -10.43 4.83
CA GLU A 169 10.81 -10.72 5.77
C GLU A 169 9.46 -10.39 5.16
N THR A 170 8.41 -11.09 5.57
CA THR A 170 7.05 -10.78 5.15
C THR A 170 6.68 -9.32 5.48
N PRO A 171 5.98 -8.61 4.61
CA PRO A 171 5.38 -9.00 3.33
C PRO A 171 6.28 -8.76 2.11
N HIS A 172 7.57 -8.49 2.30
CA HIS A 172 8.47 -8.10 1.23
C HIS A 172 8.82 -9.26 0.30
N TYR A 173 8.96 -8.94 -0.95
CA TYR A 173 9.42 -9.83 -2.01
C TYR A 173 10.12 -9.00 -3.09
N LYS A 174 10.89 -9.66 -3.93
CA LYS A 174 11.49 -9.04 -5.11
C LYS A 174 11.21 -9.95 -6.32
N LEU A 175 10.62 -9.37 -7.36
CA LEU A 175 10.24 -10.11 -8.55
C LEU A 175 10.90 -9.48 -9.78
N GLU A 176 11.48 -10.34 -10.60
CA GLU A 176 12.03 -9.96 -11.90
C GLU A 176 11.40 -10.82 -12.99
N ARG A 177 10.87 -10.16 -14.01
CA ARG A 177 10.38 -10.81 -15.22
C ARG A 177 11.47 -10.80 -16.27
N ILE A 178 11.85 -11.98 -16.75
CA ILE A 178 12.88 -12.17 -17.76
C ILE A 178 12.20 -12.43 -19.11
N LYS A 179 12.61 -11.70 -20.12
CA LYS A 179 12.11 -11.83 -21.49
C LYS A 179 12.89 -12.88 -22.26
N HIS A 180 12.34 -13.35 -23.40
CA HIS A 180 12.98 -14.36 -24.24
C HIS A 180 14.33 -13.94 -24.85
N ASP A 181 14.58 -12.67 -24.97
CA ASP A 181 15.79 -12.06 -25.52
C ASP A 181 16.85 -11.70 -24.45
N ASP A 182 16.58 -12.02 -23.19
CA ASP A 182 17.48 -11.73 -22.08
C ASP A 182 18.59 -12.80 -21.98
N PRO A 183 19.89 -12.42 -21.99
CA PRO A 183 21.00 -13.36 -21.92
C PRO A 183 21.05 -14.14 -20.59
N ARG A 184 20.37 -13.69 -19.56
CA ARG A 184 20.31 -14.39 -18.25
C ARG A 184 19.49 -15.69 -18.29
N LEU A 185 18.75 -15.96 -19.38
CA LEU A 185 18.04 -17.23 -19.57
C LEU A 185 18.99 -18.44 -19.71
N ASP A 186 20.17 -18.22 -20.24
CA ASP A 186 21.17 -19.25 -20.46
C ASP A 186 22.05 -19.53 -19.21
N ASP A 187 21.95 -18.67 -18.21
CA ASP A 187 22.73 -18.76 -16.98
C ASP A 187 22.03 -19.64 -15.93
N LEU A 188 22.29 -20.95 -15.99
CA LEU A 188 21.72 -21.94 -15.08
C LEU A 188 22.40 -21.88 -13.71
N GLN A 189 22.12 -20.86 -12.93
CA GLN A 189 22.57 -20.75 -11.55
C GLN A 189 21.59 -21.46 -10.59
N ALA A 190 22.13 -22.00 -9.52
CA ALA A 190 21.30 -22.56 -8.45
C ALA A 190 20.54 -21.43 -7.72
N SER A 191 19.25 -21.63 -7.46
CA SER A 191 18.36 -20.59 -6.89
C SER A 191 18.89 -19.95 -5.59
N TYR A 192 19.60 -20.71 -4.77
CA TYR A 192 20.20 -20.20 -3.53
C TYR A 192 21.40 -19.23 -3.75
N ARG A 193 22.01 -19.26 -4.93
CA ARG A 193 23.07 -18.32 -5.34
C ARG A 193 22.51 -17.06 -6.00
N MET A 194 21.24 -17.08 -6.40
CA MET A 194 20.54 -15.95 -7.02
C MET A 194 19.96 -14.99 -5.98
N ALA A 195 19.97 -15.36 -4.69
CA ALA A 195 19.51 -14.49 -3.62
C ALA A 195 20.45 -13.28 -3.49
N GLU A 196 19.87 -12.09 -3.52
CA GLU A 196 20.66 -10.87 -3.27
C GLU A 196 21.16 -10.86 -1.83
N GLU A 197 22.44 -10.57 -1.69
CA GLU A 197 23.02 -10.26 -0.41
C GLU A 197 22.66 -8.82 -0.01
N VAL A 198 22.39 -8.60 1.26
CA VAL A 198 22.23 -7.24 1.79
C VAL A 198 23.63 -6.63 1.79
N ASP A 199 23.80 -5.53 1.08
CA ASP A 199 24.97 -4.68 1.26
C ASP A 199 25.02 -4.26 2.73
N THR A 200 25.88 -4.90 3.49
CA THR A 200 26.13 -4.57 4.89
C THR A 200 26.94 -3.28 5.06
N ASP A 201 27.26 -2.62 3.97
CA ASP A 201 27.80 -1.27 3.98
C ASP A 201 26.71 -0.25 4.33
N ILE A 202 26.23 -0.31 5.58
CA ILE A 202 25.76 0.90 6.25
C ILE A 202 27.03 1.75 6.49
N GLY A 203 27.58 2.27 5.40
CA GLY A 203 28.59 3.28 5.44
C GLY A 203 28.01 4.49 6.16
N TYR A 204 28.33 4.63 7.43
CA TYR A 204 28.30 5.92 8.06
C TYR A 204 29.16 6.83 7.19
N SER A 205 28.53 7.58 6.29
CA SER A 205 29.21 8.65 5.58
C SER A 205 29.61 9.67 6.64
N LYS A 206 30.86 9.58 7.08
CA LYS A 206 31.53 10.67 7.77
C LYS A 206 31.40 11.87 6.85
N ARG A 207 30.49 12.80 7.19
CA ARG A 207 30.58 14.16 6.67
C ARG A 207 31.97 14.65 7.06
N LYS A 208 32.86 14.76 6.09
CA LYS A 208 34.06 15.58 6.23
C LYS A 208 33.57 16.97 6.55
N ALA A 209 33.89 17.43 7.76
CA ALA A 209 33.93 18.83 8.07
C ALA A 209 35.07 19.40 7.21
N GLU A 210 34.72 20.16 6.20
CA GLU A 210 35.67 21.05 5.52
C GLU A 210 35.76 22.30 6.36
N GLU A 211 36.99 22.57 6.78
CA GLU A 211 37.44 23.82 7.36
C GLU A 211 37.25 25.01 6.41
#